data_4f1de1b352787debaca46f9419f49b4c
#
_entry.id   4f1de1b352787debaca46f9419f49b4c
#
_cell.length_a   1.000
_cell.length_b   1.000
_cell.length_c   1.000
_cell.angle_alpha   90.00
_cell.angle_beta   90.00
_cell.angle_gamma   90.00
#
_symmetry.space_group_name_H-M   'P 1'
#
loop_
_entity.id
_entity.type
_entity.pdbx_description
1 polymer ?
#
loop_
_entity_poly.entity_id
_entity_poly.type
_entity_poly.pdbx_seq_one_letter_code
_entity_poly.pdbx_strand_id
1 'polypeptide(L)'
;MFLDPFYEREYREVLFMEVIVVKTQEEGAKAAFEVFKRAHGEGAQVFGLATGSSPIGLYELLRNSDLDFSDRVSVNLDEYVGLAPTDEHSYHYFMKEQLFNAKPFKHSYLPDGLAEDVDAEVVRYERILQENPVDLQLLGIGSNAHIGFNEPGTPFTQRTHKVHLTESTIEANKRFFEKEEDVPRYAYSMGLQSIMDAKEIVLIAFGPKKIHSIKGLVEGPITEEVPASILQTHPKVTVICDEAAAALLTK
;
A
#
# COMPACT_ATOMS: atom_id res chain seq x y z
N MET A 1 -4.23 22.54 50.03
CA MET A 1 -3.32 22.27 48.94
C MET A 1 -4.17 21.88 47.76
N PHE A 2 -4.60 22.95 47.02
CA PHE A 2 -5.54 22.80 45.90
C PHE A 2 -4.73 22.38 44.69
N LEU A 3 -5.01 21.20 44.15
CA LEU A 3 -4.45 20.72 42.87
C LEU A 3 -5.08 21.52 41.74
N ASP A 4 -4.24 22.06 40.88
CA ASP A 4 -4.54 22.87 39.71
C ASP A 4 -5.32 22.03 38.69
N PRO A 5 -6.54 22.43 38.26
CA PRO A 5 -7.34 21.67 37.29
C PRO A 5 -6.89 21.85 35.83
N PHE A 6 -5.71 22.44 35.56
CA PHE A 6 -5.21 22.75 34.23
C PHE A 6 -4.18 21.78 33.65
N TYR A 7 -3.87 20.63 34.29
CA TYR A 7 -2.81 19.72 33.87
C TYR A 7 -3.32 18.36 33.34
N GLU A 8 -4.47 18.27 32.70
CA GLU A 8 -4.90 17.09 31.95
C GLU A 8 -5.57 17.50 30.61
N ARG A 9 -4.85 18.24 29.78
CA ARG A 9 -5.00 18.16 28.33
C ARG A 9 -3.81 17.39 27.78
N GLU A 10 -3.72 16.11 28.08
CA GLU A 10 -3.01 15.21 27.20
C GLU A 10 -3.67 15.30 25.83
N TYR A 11 -2.89 15.73 24.85
CA TYR A 11 -3.20 15.60 23.44
C TYR A 11 -3.42 14.11 23.15
N ARG A 12 -4.63 13.62 23.29
CA ARG A 12 -5.07 12.49 22.52
C ARG A 12 -5.08 12.99 21.08
N GLU A 13 -4.00 12.74 20.35
CA GLU A 13 -4.07 12.70 18.90
C GLU A 13 -5.22 11.76 18.57
N VAL A 14 -6.29 12.31 18.01
CA VAL A 14 -7.46 11.51 17.63
C VAL A 14 -6.99 10.72 16.43
N LEU A 15 -6.63 9.47 16.66
CA LEU A 15 -6.32 8.50 15.61
C LEU A 15 -7.60 8.34 14.77
N PHE A 16 -7.57 8.85 13.55
CA PHE A 16 -8.71 8.81 12.65
C PHE A 16 -8.46 7.78 11.55
N MET A 17 -8.99 6.56 11.77
CA MET A 17 -9.24 5.66 10.67
C MET A 17 -10.66 5.93 10.15
N GLU A 18 -10.75 6.51 8.95
CA GLU A 18 -12.00 6.67 8.24
C GLU A 18 -12.29 5.41 7.42
N VAL A 19 -13.51 4.86 7.52
CA VAL A 19 -13.95 3.72 6.72
C VAL A 19 -15.07 4.16 5.79
N ILE A 20 -14.82 4.09 4.48
CA ILE A 20 -15.77 4.43 3.43
C ILE A 20 -16.25 3.12 2.80
N VAL A 21 -17.51 2.79 3.03
CA VAL A 21 -18.14 1.60 2.43
C VAL A 21 -18.90 2.03 1.17
N VAL A 22 -18.55 1.41 0.05
CA VAL A 22 -19.14 1.66 -1.27
C VAL A 22 -19.87 0.44 -1.79
N LYS A 23 -20.74 0.61 -2.81
CA LYS A 23 -21.48 -0.51 -3.39
C LYS A 23 -20.66 -1.31 -4.41
N THR A 24 -19.76 -0.63 -5.12
CA THR A 24 -19.00 -1.24 -6.22
C THR A 24 -17.53 -0.84 -6.17
N GLN A 25 -16.68 -1.66 -6.78
CA GLN A 25 -15.26 -1.33 -6.95
C GLN A 25 -15.06 -0.02 -7.74
N GLU A 26 -15.96 0.28 -8.68
CA GLU A 26 -15.92 1.53 -9.46
C GLU A 26 -16.17 2.76 -8.56
N GLU A 27 -17.16 2.69 -7.65
CA GLU A 27 -17.40 3.74 -6.67
C GLU A 27 -16.19 3.88 -5.74
N GLY A 28 -15.55 2.78 -5.34
CA GLY A 28 -14.33 2.78 -4.55
C GLY A 28 -13.14 3.42 -5.26
N ALA A 29 -12.99 3.14 -6.56
CA ALA A 29 -11.98 3.80 -7.38
C ALA A 29 -12.20 5.32 -7.45
N LYS A 30 -13.45 5.79 -7.57
CA LYS A 30 -13.80 7.22 -7.53
C LYS A 30 -13.49 7.84 -6.17
N ALA A 31 -13.82 7.16 -5.08
CA ALA A 31 -13.48 7.64 -3.73
C ALA A 31 -11.96 7.76 -3.54
N ALA A 32 -11.18 6.76 -3.96
CA ALA A 32 -9.72 6.80 -3.92
C ALA A 32 -9.16 7.93 -4.81
N PHE A 33 -9.75 8.15 -5.98
CA PHE A 33 -9.37 9.26 -6.86
C PHE A 33 -9.55 10.63 -6.19
N GLU A 34 -10.65 10.84 -5.46
CA GLU A 34 -10.85 12.10 -4.73
C GLU A 34 -9.81 12.30 -3.62
N VAL A 35 -9.35 11.22 -2.95
CA VAL A 35 -8.23 11.30 -2.00
C VAL A 35 -6.94 11.74 -2.70
N PHE A 36 -6.62 11.14 -3.85
CA PHE A 36 -5.43 11.52 -4.64
C PHE A 36 -5.50 12.95 -5.15
N LYS A 37 -6.66 13.35 -5.69
CA LYS A 37 -6.91 14.71 -6.18
C LYS A 37 -6.78 15.76 -5.07
N ARG A 38 -7.32 15.47 -3.89
CA ARG A 38 -7.17 16.33 -2.72
C ARG A 38 -5.71 16.44 -2.31
N ALA A 39 -5.01 15.33 -2.12
CA ALA A 39 -3.61 15.32 -1.71
C ALA A 39 -2.72 16.06 -2.72
N HIS A 40 -2.94 15.83 -4.03
CA HIS A 40 -2.25 16.57 -5.10
C HIS A 40 -2.51 18.09 -5.00
N GLY A 41 -3.77 18.49 -4.81
CA GLY A 41 -4.16 19.91 -4.67
C GLY A 41 -3.63 20.57 -3.39
N GLU A 42 -3.42 19.80 -2.32
CA GLU A 42 -2.78 20.22 -1.07
C GLU A 42 -1.25 20.27 -1.17
N GLY A 43 -0.68 19.90 -2.30
CA GLY A 43 0.74 20.01 -2.58
C GLY A 43 1.58 18.78 -2.25
N ALA A 44 0.97 17.60 -2.13
CA ALA A 44 1.71 16.34 -1.97
C ALA A 44 2.76 16.17 -3.07
N GLN A 45 3.99 15.83 -2.71
CA GLN A 45 5.12 15.69 -3.60
C GLN A 45 5.48 14.23 -3.90
N VAL A 46 5.26 13.34 -2.94
CA VAL A 46 5.65 11.92 -3.03
C VAL A 46 4.44 11.04 -2.84
N PHE A 47 4.17 10.22 -3.86
CA PHE A 47 3.05 9.27 -3.87
C PHE A 47 3.56 7.84 -3.79
N GLY A 48 3.17 7.14 -2.73
CA GLY A 48 3.37 5.71 -2.60
C GLY A 48 2.30 4.95 -3.39
N LEU A 49 2.72 4.05 -4.28
CA LEU A 49 1.84 3.34 -5.20
C LEU A 49 1.88 1.83 -4.95
N ALA A 50 0.80 1.16 -5.35
CA ALA A 50 0.61 -0.27 -5.21
C ALA A 50 0.27 -0.91 -6.56
N THR A 51 0.56 -2.19 -6.71
CA THR A 51 0.18 -2.98 -7.88
C THR A 51 -1.03 -3.88 -7.59
N GLY A 52 -1.38 -4.75 -8.52
CA GLY A 52 -2.50 -5.67 -8.39
C GLY A 52 -3.82 -5.14 -8.97
N SER A 53 -4.89 -5.89 -8.77
CA SER A 53 -6.19 -5.59 -9.42
C SER A 53 -6.98 -4.46 -8.76
N SER A 54 -6.80 -4.23 -7.47
CA SER A 54 -7.60 -3.22 -6.74
C SER A 54 -7.36 -1.79 -7.22
N PRO A 55 -6.13 -1.32 -7.52
CA PRO A 55 -5.87 0.05 -7.93
C PRO A 55 -6.14 0.35 -9.41
N ILE A 56 -6.44 -0.64 -10.27
CA ILE A 56 -6.59 -0.44 -11.73
C ILE A 56 -7.61 0.64 -12.06
N GLY A 57 -8.78 0.62 -11.41
CA GLY A 57 -9.83 1.64 -11.63
C GLY A 57 -9.40 3.04 -11.19
N LEU A 58 -8.62 3.16 -10.11
CA LEU A 58 -8.02 4.43 -9.70
C LEU A 58 -7.01 4.92 -10.76
N TYR A 59 -6.12 4.04 -11.24
CA TYR A 59 -5.14 4.40 -12.27
C TYR A 59 -5.81 4.82 -13.58
N GLU A 60 -6.91 4.19 -13.96
CA GLU A 60 -7.72 4.61 -15.11
C GLU A 60 -8.26 6.04 -14.94
N LEU A 61 -8.80 6.35 -13.77
CA LEU A 61 -9.29 7.70 -13.47
C LEU A 61 -8.14 8.72 -13.46
N LEU A 62 -6.98 8.37 -12.88
CA LEU A 62 -5.80 9.23 -12.90
C LEU A 62 -5.30 9.49 -14.33
N ARG A 63 -5.24 8.45 -15.19
CA ARG A 63 -4.85 8.62 -16.61
C ARG A 63 -5.74 9.59 -17.35
N ASN A 64 -7.05 9.55 -17.08
CA ASN A 64 -8.06 10.36 -17.76
C ASN A 64 -8.30 11.73 -17.10
N SER A 65 -7.58 12.06 -16.02
CA SER A 65 -7.72 13.33 -15.31
C SER A 65 -6.78 14.40 -15.84
N ASP A 66 -7.02 15.65 -15.43
CA ASP A 66 -6.13 16.79 -15.70
C ASP A 66 -5.00 16.93 -14.67
N LEU A 67 -4.88 15.99 -13.70
CA LEU A 67 -3.81 16.04 -12.71
C LEU A 67 -2.45 15.83 -13.39
N ASP A 68 -1.49 16.69 -13.07
CA ASP A 68 -0.10 16.62 -13.58
C ASP A 68 0.83 16.12 -12.47
N PHE A 69 1.51 15.01 -12.74
CA PHE A 69 2.47 14.41 -11.82
C PHE A 69 3.92 14.60 -12.30
N SER A 70 4.16 15.37 -13.35
CA SER A 70 5.48 15.51 -14.00
C SER A 70 6.55 16.18 -13.10
N ASP A 71 6.14 16.87 -12.05
CA ASP A 71 7.01 17.44 -11.01
C ASP A 71 6.97 16.65 -9.68
N ARG A 72 6.25 15.52 -9.63
CA ARG A 72 6.07 14.66 -8.45
C ARG A 72 6.97 13.43 -8.51
N VAL A 73 7.12 12.78 -7.38
CA VAL A 73 7.85 11.53 -7.23
C VAL A 73 6.88 10.40 -6.89
N SER A 74 7.10 9.21 -7.44
CA SER A 74 6.41 8.01 -6.99
C SER A 74 7.39 6.99 -6.41
N VAL A 75 6.95 6.26 -5.38
CA VAL A 75 7.63 5.09 -4.82
C VAL A 75 6.64 3.93 -4.77
N ASN A 76 7.04 2.73 -5.19
CA ASN A 76 6.18 1.56 -5.12
C ASN A 76 6.49 0.71 -3.89
N LEU A 77 5.49 -0.05 -3.43
CA LEU A 77 5.61 -0.91 -2.25
C LEU A 77 6.65 -2.01 -2.41
N ASP A 78 6.75 -2.59 -3.62
CA ASP A 78 7.40 -3.87 -3.82
C ASP A 78 7.78 -4.13 -5.28
N GLU A 79 8.60 -5.16 -5.49
CA GLU A 79 8.95 -5.74 -6.78
C GLU A 79 9.40 -7.19 -6.60
N TYR A 80 9.12 -8.05 -7.57
CA TYR A 80 9.61 -9.41 -7.60
C TYR A 80 11.12 -9.50 -7.83
N VAL A 81 11.78 -10.39 -7.10
CA VAL A 81 13.18 -10.72 -7.33
C VAL A 81 13.30 -11.67 -8.53
N GLY A 82 14.19 -11.34 -9.45
CA GLY A 82 14.48 -12.12 -10.64
C GLY A 82 13.79 -11.65 -11.91
N LEU A 83 12.90 -10.67 -11.85
CA LEU A 83 12.23 -10.14 -13.03
C LEU A 83 12.87 -8.83 -13.50
N ALA A 84 13.10 -8.74 -14.82
CA ALA A 84 13.57 -7.52 -15.45
C ALA A 84 12.43 -6.46 -15.50
N PRO A 85 12.75 -5.16 -15.53
CA PRO A 85 11.73 -4.10 -15.67
C PRO A 85 10.90 -4.17 -16.96
N THR A 86 11.38 -4.93 -17.96
CA THR A 86 10.73 -5.17 -19.24
C THR A 86 9.90 -6.46 -19.27
N ASP A 87 10.01 -7.29 -18.24
CA ASP A 87 9.19 -8.48 -18.07
C ASP A 87 7.74 -8.09 -17.79
N GLU A 88 6.79 -8.66 -18.55
CA GLU A 88 5.37 -8.33 -18.42
C GLU A 88 4.77 -8.69 -17.05
N HIS A 89 5.45 -9.53 -16.29
CA HIS A 89 5.05 -9.91 -14.93
C HIS A 89 5.68 -9.03 -13.84
N SER A 90 6.65 -8.16 -14.19
CA SER A 90 7.26 -7.25 -13.23
C SER A 90 6.30 -6.12 -12.83
N TYR A 91 6.46 -5.61 -11.63
CA TYR A 91 5.69 -4.45 -11.19
C TYR A 91 6.13 -3.16 -11.86
N HIS A 92 7.39 -3.08 -12.32
CA HIS A 92 7.83 -2.02 -13.22
C HIS A 92 6.98 -1.98 -14.49
N TYR A 93 6.82 -3.11 -15.17
CA TYR A 93 6.00 -3.21 -16.38
C TYR A 93 4.55 -2.86 -16.09
N PHE A 94 3.98 -3.45 -15.03
CA PHE A 94 2.61 -3.14 -14.59
C PHE A 94 2.40 -1.63 -14.42
N MET A 95 3.26 -0.95 -13.68
CA MET A 95 3.12 0.48 -13.41
C MET A 95 3.29 1.32 -14.67
N LYS A 96 4.20 0.92 -15.55
CA LYS A 96 4.40 1.57 -16.84
C LYS A 96 3.12 1.52 -17.68
N GLU A 97 2.52 0.34 -17.81
CA GLU A 97 1.29 0.15 -18.59
C GLU A 97 0.06 0.77 -17.91
N GLN A 98 -0.05 0.65 -16.59
CA GLN A 98 -1.23 1.13 -15.88
C GLN A 98 -1.23 2.64 -15.61
N LEU A 99 -0.05 3.27 -15.47
CA LEU A 99 -0.01 4.68 -15.09
C LEU A 99 1.09 5.49 -15.80
N PHE A 100 2.35 5.07 -15.74
CA PHE A 100 3.47 5.96 -16.05
C PHE A 100 3.58 6.36 -17.52
N ASN A 101 3.14 5.51 -18.46
CA ASN A 101 3.13 5.86 -19.88
C ASN A 101 2.21 7.07 -20.18
N ALA A 102 1.11 7.21 -19.48
CA ALA A 102 0.13 8.28 -19.69
C ALA A 102 0.27 9.45 -18.68
N LYS A 103 0.77 9.15 -17.49
CA LYS A 103 0.97 10.11 -16.39
C LYS A 103 2.39 9.94 -15.85
N PRO A 104 3.41 10.50 -16.54
CA PRO A 104 4.78 10.40 -16.07
C PRO A 104 4.98 11.19 -14.78
N PHE A 105 5.78 10.63 -13.88
CA PHE A 105 6.32 11.31 -12.71
C PHE A 105 7.72 11.83 -13.03
N LYS A 106 8.20 12.82 -12.26
CA LYS A 106 9.58 13.30 -12.34
C LYS A 106 10.58 12.17 -12.10
N HIS A 107 10.28 11.35 -11.08
CA HIS A 107 11.00 10.11 -10.76
C HIS A 107 9.99 9.06 -10.27
N SER A 108 10.16 7.83 -10.74
CA SER A 108 9.40 6.67 -10.29
C SER A 108 10.37 5.63 -9.77
N TYR A 109 10.32 5.35 -8.48
CA TYR A 109 11.20 4.39 -7.83
C TYR A 109 10.47 3.09 -7.52
N LEU A 110 11.08 2.00 -7.93
CA LEU A 110 10.72 0.64 -7.54
C LEU A 110 12.00 -0.07 -7.06
N PRO A 111 11.88 -1.13 -6.26
CA PRO A 111 13.02 -2.00 -6.00
C PRO A 111 13.58 -2.60 -7.31
N ASP A 112 14.88 -2.84 -7.36
CA ASP A 112 15.52 -3.49 -8.50
C ASP A 112 15.45 -5.02 -8.35
N GLY A 113 14.55 -5.65 -9.10
CA GLY A 113 14.37 -7.11 -9.10
C GLY A 113 15.60 -7.88 -9.59
N LEU A 114 16.53 -7.22 -10.32
CA LEU A 114 17.75 -7.83 -10.83
C LEU A 114 19.00 -7.49 -10.00
N ALA A 115 18.85 -6.84 -8.83
CA ALA A 115 19.97 -6.52 -7.97
C ALA A 115 20.76 -7.78 -7.58
N GLU A 116 22.07 -7.78 -7.83
CA GLU A 116 22.97 -8.89 -7.50
C GLU A 116 23.22 -9.00 -5.98
N ASP A 117 23.29 -7.84 -5.29
CA ASP A 117 23.47 -7.75 -3.85
C ASP A 117 22.14 -7.34 -3.18
N VAL A 118 21.53 -8.32 -2.51
CA VAL A 118 20.25 -8.17 -1.81
C VAL A 118 20.31 -7.12 -0.71
N ASP A 119 21.37 -7.16 0.11
CA ASP A 119 21.49 -6.27 1.26
C ASP A 119 21.74 -4.83 0.79
N ALA A 120 22.55 -4.65 -0.26
CA ALA A 120 22.76 -3.35 -0.87
C ALA A 120 21.45 -2.78 -1.46
N GLU A 121 20.61 -3.60 -2.11
CA GLU A 121 19.34 -3.18 -2.65
C GLU A 121 18.34 -2.75 -1.57
N VAL A 122 18.21 -3.54 -0.51
CA VAL A 122 17.38 -3.20 0.64
C VAL A 122 17.79 -1.85 1.24
N VAL A 123 19.09 -1.64 1.44
CA VAL A 123 19.62 -0.36 1.95
C VAL A 123 19.39 0.78 0.98
N ARG A 124 19.60 0.54 -0.34
CA ARG A 124 19.37 1.54 -1.39
C ARG A 124 17.92 1.99 -1.40
N TYR A 125 16.98 1.03 -1.39
CA TYR A 125 15.56 1.37 -1.47
C TYR A 125 15.05 2.05 -0.21
N GLU A 126 15.45 1.59 0.97
CA GLU A 126 15.10 2.26 2.22
C GLU A 126 15.66 3.69 2.29
N ARG A 127 16.86 3.94 1.75
CA ARG A 127 17.41 5.30 1.64
C ARG A 127 16.57 6.17 0.71
N ILE A 128 16.10 5.64 -0.44
CA ILE A 128 15.20 6.38 -1.35
C ILE A 128 13.94 6.83 -0.60
N LEU A 129 13.34 5.95 0.22
CA LEU A 129 12.16 6.29 1.02
C LEU A 129 12.45 7.39 2.04
N GLN A 130 13.62 7.37 2.69
CA GLN A 130 14.05 8.39 3.64
C GLN A 130 14.31 9.75 2.97
N GLU A 131 14.88 9.74 1.76
CA GLU A 131 15.14 10.94 0.96
C GLU A 131 13.85 11.50 0.31
N ASN A 132 12.81 10.66 0.16
CA ASN A 132 11.51 10.99 -0.41
C ASN A 132 10.39 10.58 0.54
N PRO A 133 10.19 11.28 1.67
CA PRO A 133 9.11 10.96 2.61
C PRO A 133 7.73 10.97 1.93
N VAL A 134 6.99 9.88 2.08
CA VAL A 134 5.72 9.67 1.38
C VAL A 134 4.62 10.56 1.95
N ASP A 135 3.99 11.36 1.10
CA ASP A 135 2.86 12.20 1.49
C ASP A 135 1.54 11.43 1.52
N LEU A 136 1.31 10.58 0.52
CA LEU A 136 0.15 9.70 0.42
C LEU A 136 0.56 8.31 -0.04
N GLN A 137 0.33 7.29 0.79
CA GLN A 137 0.58 5.88 0.46
C GLN A 137 -0.71 5.17 0.09
N LEU A 138 -0.77 4.62 -1.11
CA LEU A 138 -1.81 3.70 -1.55
C LEU A 138 -1.47 2.27 -1.11
N LEU A 139 -2.45 1.57 -0.54
CA LEU A 139 -2.33 0.17 -0.16
C LEU A 139 -3.48 -0.67 -0.75
N GLY A 140 -3.17 -1.89 -1.12
CA GLY A 140 -4.12 -2.99 -1.13
C GLY A 140 -4.00 -3.81 0.16
N ILE A 141 -4.80 -4.87 0.30
CA ILE A 141 -4.71 -5.80 1.42
C ILE A 141 -4.89 -7.24 0.94
N GLY A 142 -4.09 -8.15 1.44
CA GLY A 142 -4.24 -9.57 1.19
C GLY A 142 -5.43 -10.20 1.93
N SER A 143 -5.83 -11.41 1.56
CA SER A 143 -6.90 -12.16 2.26
C SER A 143 -6.51 -12.57 3.68
N ASN A 144 -5.21 -12.64 3.98
CA ASN A 144 -4.63 -12.88 5.31
C ASN A 144 -4.19 -11.58 6.00
N ALA A 145 -4.66 -10.42 5.51
CA ALA A 145 -4.36 -9.09 6.01
C ALA A 145 -2.92 -8.60 5.84
N HIS A 146 -2.12 -9.19 4.93
CA HIS A 146 -0.84 -8.62 4.57
C HIS A 146 -1.02 -7.29 3.80
N ILE A 147 -0.07 -6.37 3.97
CA ILE A 147 0.08 -5.13 3.20
C ILE A 147 1.50 -5.06 2.64
N GLY A 148 1.66 -4.71 1.35
CA GLY A 148 2.86 -5.06 0.61
C GLY A 148 3.04 -6.57 0.64
N PHE A 149 4.27 -7.07 0.79
CA PHE A 149 4.51 -8.49 1.09
C PHE A 149 4.82 -8.75 2.57
N ASN A 150 4.27 -7.94 3.49
CA ASN A 150 4.40 -8.17 4.93
C ASN A 150 3.34 -9.17 5.39
N GLU A 151 3.72 -10.45 5.40
CA GLU A 151 2.87 -11.58 5.78
C GLU A 151 2.66 -11.64 7.31
N PRO A 152 1.62 -12.38 7.81
CA PRO A 152 1.44 -12.62 9.23
C PRO A 152 2.72 -13.03 9.95
N GLY A 153 3.00 -12.41 11.10
CA GLY A 153 4.23 -12.57 11.87
C GLY A 153 5.35 -11.61 11.49
N THR A 154 5.16 -10.72 10.50
CA THR A 154 6.13 -9.66 10.20
C THR A 154 6.17 -8.66 11.35
N PRO A 155 7.36 -8.37 11.94
CA PRO A 155 7.49 -7.38 13.00
C PRO A 155 7.00 -5.99 12.57
N PHE A 156 6.26 -5.29 13.41
CA PHE A 156 5.78 -3.93 13.13
C PHE A 156 6.92 -2.93 12.88
N THR A 157 8.10 -3.18 13.43
CA THR A 157 9.31 -2.38 13.21
C THR A 157 10.07 -2.73 11.93
N GLN A 158 9.60 -3.71 11.15
CA GLN A 158 10.27 -4.13 9.93
C GLN A 158 10.30 -2.97 8.93
N ARG A 159 11.50 -2.70 8.40
CA ARG A 159 11.72 -1.79 7.28
C ARG A 159 11.85 -2.56 5.97
N THR A 160 12.21 -1.90 4.88
CA THR A 160 12.40 -2.53 3.58
C THR A 160 13.23 -3.82 3.72
N HIS A 161 12.77 -4.89 3.10
CA HIS A 161 13.39 -6.21 3.22
C HIS A 161 13.11 -7.09 2.00
N LYS A 162 13.92 -8.13 1.82
CA LYS A 162 13.61 -9.24 0.94
C LYS A 162 12.73 -10.23 1.69
N VAL A 163 11.63 -10.62 1.09
CA VAL A 163 10.67 -11.57 1.65
C VAL A 163 10.65 -12.85 0.82
N HIS A 164 10.52 -14.00 1.48
CA HIS A 164 10.13 -15.24 0.84
C HIS A 164 8.62 -15.29 0.76
N LEU A 165 8.08 -15.44 -0.46
CA LEU A 165 6.62 -15.46 -0.67
C LEU A 165 6.03 -16.75 -0.08
N THR A 166 4.90 -16.63 0.60
CA THR A 166 4.17 -17.78 1.12
C THR A 166 3.59 -18.63 -0.01
N GLU A 167 3.37 -19.92 0.25
CA GLU A 167 2.75 -20.81 -0.73
C GLU A 167 1.38 -20.30 -1.19
N SER A 168 0.61 -19.67 -0.29
CA SER A 168 -0.67 -19.07 -0.64
C SER A 168 -0.52 -17.87 -1.59
N THR A 169 0.52 -17.07 -1.43
CA THR A 169 0.83 -15.94 -2.32
C THR A 169 1.34 -16.44 -3.67
N ILE A 170 2.21 -17.46 -3.69
CA ILE A 170 2.69 -18.10 -4.91
C ILE A 170 1.51 -18.69 -5.69
N GLU A 171 0.63 -19.45 -5.03
CA GLU A 171 -0.56 -20.04 -5.64
C GLU A 171 -1.52 -18.97 -6.21
N ALA A 172 -1.72 -17.87 -5.49
CA ALA A 172 -2.53 -16.76 -5.97
C ALA A 172 -1.94 -16.08 -7.20
N ASN A 173 -0.61 -16.08 -7.34
CA ASN A 173 0.11 -15.45 -8.43
C ASN A 173 0.30 -16.37 -9.65
N LYS A 174 0.20 -17.70 -9.51
CA LYS A 174 0.33 -18.67 -10.61
C LYS A 174 -0.50 -18.29 -11.85
N ARG A 175 -1.67 -17.74 -11.65
CA ARG A 175 -2.59 -17.33 -12.73
C ARG A 175 -2.02 -16.29 -13.69
N PHE A 176 -0.92 -15.65 -13.32
CA PHE A 176 -0.24 -14.64 -14.13
C PHE A 176 0.96 -15.20 -14.90
N PHE A 177 1.38 -16.45 -14.65
CA PHE A 177 2.56 -17.07 -15.24
C PHE A 177 2.15 -18.31 -16.04
N GLU A 178 2.90 -18.59 -17.11
CA GLU A 178 2.63 -19.79 -17.94
C GLU A 178 2.95 -21.09 -17.20
N LYS A 179 4.00 -21.07 -16.36
CA LYS A 179 4.46 -22.22 -15.59
C LYS A 179 4.66 -21.84 -14.13
N GLU A 180 4.44 -22.82 -13.24
CA GLU A 180 4.64 -22.65 -11.81
C GLU A 180 6.09 -22.35 -11.43
N GLU A 181 7.04 -22.91 -12.17
CA GLU A 181 8.48 -22.70 -11.97
C GLU A 181 8.93 -21.26 -12.25
N ASP A 182 8.16 -20.53 -13.08
CA ASP A 182 8.42 -19.14 -13.44
C ASP A 182 7.89 -18.15 -12.39
N VAL A 183 7.06 -18.62 -11.45
CA VAL A 183 6.53 -17.77 -10.38
C VAL A 183 7.64 -17.40 -9.42
N PRO A 184 7.94 -16.09 -9.22
CA PRO A 184 8.98 -15.66 -8.29
C PRO A 184 8.73 -16.19 -6.87
N ARG A 185 9.80 -16.57 -6.19
CA ARG A 185 9.77 -17.06 -4.81
C ARG A 185 10.10 -15.97 -3.80
N TYR A 186 10.65 -14.86 -4.27
CA TYR A 186 11.08 -13.75 -3.44
C TYR A 186 10.61 -12.42 -4.02
N ALA A 187 10.41 -11.45 -3.13
CA ALA A 187 10.16 -10.07 -3.49
C ALA A 187 10.96 -9.14 -2.57
N TYR A 188 11.24 -7.92 -3.04
CA TYR A 188 11.59 -6.80 -2.17
C TYR A 188 10.31 -6.08 -1.78
N SER A 189 10.16 -5.73 -0.52
CA SER A 189 8.97 -5.03 -0.02
C SER A 189 9.34 -3.93 0.96
N MET A 190 8.63 -2.80 0.90
CA MET A 190 8.56 -1.87 2.02
C MET A 190 8.07 -2.64 3.24
N GLY A 191 8.78 -2.50 4.36
CA GLY A 191 8.34 -3.06 5.62
C GLY A 191 7.20 -2.26 6.25
N LEU A 192 6.59 -2.82 7.30
CA LEU A 192 5.46 -2.18 7.99
C LEU A 192 5.84 -0.80 8.53
N GLN A 193 7.04 -0.64 9.12
CA GLN A 193 7.51 0.66 9.60
C GLN A 193 7.70 1.66 8.46
N SER A 194 8.25 1.23 7.31
CA SER A 194 8.42 2.11 6.15
C SER A 194 7.08 2.59 5.58
N ILE A 195 6.05 1.73 5.61
CA ILE A 195 4.67 2.08 5.25
C ILE A 195 4.09 3.10 6.24
N MET A 196 4.28 2.84 7.55
CA MET A 196 3.76 3.69 8.63
C MET A 196 4.41 5.08 8.71
N ASP A 197 5.58 5.26 8.10
CA ASP A 197 6.24 6.57 8.02
C ASP A 197 5.57 7.53 7.00
N ALA A 198 4.60 7.08 6.21
CA ALA A 198 3.81 7.94 5.32
C ALA A 198 2.97 8.94 6.11
N LYS A 199 2.73 10.15 5.57
CA LYS A 199 1.91 11.16 6.25
C LYS A 199 0.42 10.83 6.22
N GLU A 200 -0.03 10.17 5.16
CA GLU A 200 -1.41 9.72 4.96
C GLU A 200 -1.40 8.37 4.24
N ILE A 201 -2.35 7.52 4.60
CA ILE A 201 -2.52 6.20 3.98
C ILE A 201 -3.94 6.06 3.47
N VAL A 202 -4.09 5.57 2.23
CA VAL A 202 -5.36 5.14 1.67
C VAL A 202 -5.27 3.65 1.31
N LEU A 203 -6.14 2.84 1.91
CA LEU A 203 -6.22 1.41 1.64
C LEU A 203 -7.51 1.11 0.88
N ILE A 204 -7.40 0.34 -0.20
CA ILE A 204 -8.54 -0.08 -1.02
C ILE A 204 -8.70 -1.60 -1.01
N ALA A 205 -9.93 -2.09 -0.79
CA ALA A 205 -10.20 -3.52 -0.69
C ALA A 205 -11.60 -3.86 -1.20
N PHE A 206 -11.69 -4.77 -2.16
CA PHE A 206 -12.97 -5.14 -2.79
C PHE A 206 -13.16 -6.65 -2.83
N GLY A 207 -14.43 -7.05 -2.67
CA GLY A 207 -14.91 -8.41 -2.80
C GLY A 207 -14.85 -9.25 -1.52
N PRO A 208 -15.60 -10.38 -1.50
CA PRO A 208 -15.83 -11.17 -0.30
C PRO A 208 -14.57 -11.85 0.26
N LYS A 209 -13.51 -12.00 -0.55
CA LYS A 209 -12.23 -12.55 -0.07
C LYS A 209 -11.51 -11.65 0.93
N LYS A 210 -11.95 -10.36 1.07
CA LYS A 210 -11.36 -9.37 1.97
C LYS A 210 -12.10 -9.22 3.31
N ILE A 211 -13.17 -9.96 3.50
CA ILE A 211 -14.09 -9.84 4.64
C ILE A 211 -13.37 -9.97 6.00
N HIS A 212 -12.51 -10.98 6.15
CA HIS A 212 -11.78 -11.22 7.40
C HIS A 212 -10.60 -10.26 7.58
N SER A 213 -9.92 -9.91 6.49
CA SER A 213 -8.82 -8.94 6.56
C SER A 213 -9.30 -7.53 6.88
N ILE A 214 -10.44 -7.08 6.33
CA ILE A 214 -11.04 -5.80 6.68
C ILE A 214 -11.56 -5.82 8.12
N LYS A 215 -12.20 -6.89 8.57
CA LYS A 215 -12.61 -7.02 9.99
C LYS A 215 -11.41 -6.94 10.93
N GLY A 216 -10.34 -7.69 10.62
CA GLY A 216 -9.11 -7.70 11.42
C GLY A 216 -8.40 -6.35 11.44
N LEU A 217 -8.34 -5.66 10.28
CA LEU A 217 -7.77 -4.32 10.16
C LEU A 217 -8.52 -3.28 10.99
N VAL A 218 -9.87 -3.24 10.90
CA VAL A 218 -10.68 -2.14 11.43
C VAL A 218 -11.05 -2.36 12.89
N GLU A 219 -11.42 -3.58 13.27
CA GLU A 219 -12.01 -3.89 14.57
C GLU A 219 -11.28 -5.00 15.34
N GLY A 220 -10.24 -5.58 14.73
CA GLY A 220 -9.44 -6.62 15.39
C GLY A 220 -8.41 -6.05 16.36
N PRO A 221 -7.77 -6.91 17.17
CA PRO A 221 -6.64 -6.50 18.00
C PRO A 221 -5.44 -6.13 17.10
N ILE A 222 -4.63 -5.16 17.57
CA ILE A 222 -3.38 -4.81 16.93
C ILE A 222 -2.37 -5.91 17.22
N THR A 223 -1.96 -6.66 16.20
CA THR A 223 -1.06 -7.82 16.33
C THR A 223 -0.34 -8.08 15.02
N GLU A 224 0.90 -8.56 15.10
CA GLU A 224 1.72 -8.94 13.94
C GLU A 224 1.10 -10.11 13.15
N GLU A 225 0.24 -10.91 13.75
CA GLU A 225 -0.54 -11.95 13.06
C GLU A 225 -1.59 -11.37 12.09
N VAL A 226 -1.90 -10.10 12.21
CA VAL A 226 -2.76 -9.32 11.31
C VAL A 226 -2.00 -8.06 10.91
N PRO A 227 -1.04 -8.13 9.96
CA PRO A 227 -0.10 -7.03 9.68
C PRO A 227 -0.78 -5.68 9.45
N ALA A 228 -1.89 -5.66 8.71
CA ALA A 228 -2.65 -4.43 8.45
C ALA A 228 -3.23 -3.80 9.74
N SER A 229 -3.34 -4.52 10.85
CA SER A 229 -3.89 -3.98 12.10
C SER A 229 -3.04 -2.83 12.68
N ILE A 230 -1.75 -2.74 12.31
CA ILE A 230 -0.87 -1.62 12.72
C ILE A 230 -1.44 -0.27 12.24
N LEU A 231 -2.18 -0.25 11.12
CA LEU A 231 -2.78 0.96 10.58
C LEU A 231 -3.76 1.63 11.55
N GLN A 232 -4.29 0.90 12.53
CA GLN A 232 -5.11 1.48 13.62
C GLN A 232 -4.32 2.49 14.47
N THR A 233 -2.99 2.45 14.45
CA THR A 233 -2.12 3.38 15.19
C THR A 233 -1.65 4.57 14.35
N HIS A 234 -1.96 4.58 13.05
CA HIS A 234 -1.53 5.66 12.17
C HIS A 234 -2.48 6.88 12.28
N PRO A 235 -1.97 8.12 12.31
CA PRO A 235 -2.78 9.32 12.55
C PRO A 235 -3.79 9.64 11.44
N LYS A 236 -3.58 9.16 10.20
CA LYS A 236 -4.43 9.50 9.06
C LYS A 236 -4.55 8.34 8.08
N VAL A 237 -5.61 7.53 8.24
CA VAL A 237 -5.90 6.37 7.38
C VAL A 237 -7.32 6.46 6.85
N THR A 238 -7.46 6.27 5.55
CA THR A 238 -8.76 6.06 4.89
C THR A 238 -8.82 4.64 4.33
N VAL A 239 -9.78 3.85 4.78
CA VAL A 239 -10.07 2.50 4.27
C VAL A 239 -11.29 2.59 3.36
N ILE A 240 -11.12 2.27 2.09
CA ILE A 240 -12.21 2.26 1.10
C ILE A 240 -12.48 0.80 0.73
N CYS A 241 -13.67 0.30 1.05
CA CYS A 241 -14.04 -1.08 0.76
C CYS A 241 -15.48 -1.18 0.25
N ASP A 242 -15.78 -2.26 -0.48
CA ASP A 242 -17.16 -2.53 -0.87
C ASP A 242 -17.96 -3.21 0.24
N GLU A 243 -19.29 -3.23 0.09
CA GLU A 243 -20.20 -3.87 1.05
C GLU A 243 -19.84 -5.34 1.31
N ALA A 244 -19.32 -6.05 0.27
CA ALA A 244 -18.91 -7.44 0.41
C ALA A 244 -17.67 -7.59 1.31
N ALA A 245 -16.69 -6.72 1.18
CA ALA A 245 -15.51 -6.72 2.05
C ALA A 245 -15.85 -6.22 3.48
N ALA A 246 -16.81 -5.32 3.62
CA ALA A 246 -17.25 -4.73 4.89
C ALA A 246 -18.27 -5.57 5.66
N ALA A 247 -18.73 -6.71 5.13
CA ALA A 247 -19.92 -7.42 5.63
C ALA A 247 -19.84 -7.91 7.10
N LEU A 248 -18.65 -7.99 7.68
CA LEU A 248 -18.46 -8.35 9.10
C LEU A 248 -18.16 -7.13 10.00
N LEU A 249 -18.09 -5.91 9.45
CA LEU A 249 -17.92 -4.73 10.30
C LEU A 249 -19.19 -4.52 11.14
N THR A 250 -18.98 -4.22 12.42
CA THR A 250 -20.04 -3.80 13.33
C THR A 250 -20.11 -2.27 13.28
N LYS A 251 -21.25 -1.74 12.91
CA LYS A 251 -21.49 -0.29 12.83
C LYS A 251 -21.33 0.39 14.18
#